data_de0949836e75d4400be76d5115dfcfc8
#
_entry.id   de0949836e75d4400be76d5115dfcfc8
#
_cell.length_a   1.000
_cell.length_b   1.000
_cell.length_c   1.000
_cell.angle_alpha   90.00
_cell.angle_beta   90.00
_cell.angle_gamma   90.00
#
_symmetry.space_group_name_H-M   'P 1'
#
loop_
_entity.id
_entity.type
_entity.pdbx_description
1 polymer ?
#
loop_
_entity_poly.entity_id
_entity_poly.type
_entity_poly.pdbx_seq_one_letter_code
_entity_poly.pdbx_strand_id
1 'polypeptide(L)'
;MRTFFITLLLVIVSFLSVFSQPKYEIRATWLTTLGGMDWPRNKAINASGIRRQQKELCDILDRLKAANFNTVLLQTRLRGDMIYPSAIETFAESLTGSTGGNPGYDPLAFAIGECHKRGMELHAWIVTIPAGNTRQVQLQGRSSVVRKNRTICKLYKGNWYLDPGNPGTKEYLSCIVKEITSRYDIDGIHFDYIRYPEQADNFPDKDTYRKYGKGKELKQWRRDNITDIVHRLYTDIKTIKPWVKVSSSPIGKYRDTNRYPSRGWNAYHVVYQDAQKWLKEGIHDALFPMMYFQGNNFYPFALDWKENCGNRWIIPGLGIYFLSPNEQNWPLDEIVRQLYFTRQIKLNGQAYFRNRFLLNNTK
;
A
#
# COMPACT_ATOMS: atom_id res chain seq x y z
N MET A 1 29.87 3.69 -48.41
CA MET A 1 29.07 2.54 -47.95
C MET A 1 29.39 2.11 -46.53
N ARG A 2 30.65 1.87 -46.14
CA ARG A 2 31.00 1.46 -44.77
C ARG A 2 30.53 2.44 -43.66
N THR A 3 30.68 3.73 -43.86
CA THR A 3 30.24 4.75 -42.89
C THR A 3 28.72 4.80 -42.74
N PHE A 4 27.96 4.61 -43.81
CA PHE A 4 26.49 4.58 -43.77
C PHE A 4 25.95 3.36 -42.99
N PHE A 5 26.60 2.20 -43.14
CA PHE A 5 26.24 1.00 -42.39
C PHE A 5 26.54 1.13 -40.88
N ILE A 6 27.67 1.78 -40.51
CA ILE A 6 28.04 2.01 -39.11
C ILE A 6 27.06 2.97 -38.44
N THR A 7 26.67 4.04 -39.14
CA THR A 7 25.69 5.02 -38.63
C THR A 7 24.30 4.39 -38.48
N LEU A 8 23.87 3.56 -39.42
CA LEU A 8 22.60 2.85 -39.34
C LEU A 8 22.58 1.82 -38.19
N LEU A 9 23.71 1.10 -37.99
CA LEU A 9 23.85 0.13 -36.90
C LEU A 9 23.82 0.83 -35.53
N LEU A 10 24.48 1.99 -35.38
CA LEU A 10 24.45 2.81 -34.18
C LEU A 10 23.06 3.37 -33.85
N VAL A 11 22.30 3.78 -34.88
CA VAL A 11 20.92 4.24 -34.72
C VAL A 11 20.00 3.08 -34.30
N ILE A 12 20.14 1.89 -34.89
CA ILE A 12 19.36 0.70 -34.53
C ILE A 12 19.69 0.26 -33.09
N VAL A 13 20.97 0.26 -32.68
CA VAL A 13 21.38 -0.08 -31.31
C VAL A 13 20.86 0.96 -30.32
N SER A 14 20.83 2.26 -30.69
CA SER A 14 20.23 3.30 -29.84
C SER A 14 18.72 3.13 -29.68
N PHE A 15 18.01 2.73 -30.74
CA PHE A 15 16.57 2.45 -30.66
C PHE A 15 16.27 1.20 -29.82
N LEU A 16 17.09 0.15 -29.89
CA LEU A 16 16.89 -1.06 -29.10
C LEU A 16 17.14 -0.83 -27.60
N SER A 17 18.06 0.07 -27.24
CA SER A 17 18.31 0.45 -25.85
C SER A 17 17.19 1.28 -25.21
N VAL A 18 16.35 1.96 -26.00
CA VAL A 18 15.22 2.76 -25.50
C VAL A 18 14.05 1.87 -25.04
N PHE A 19 13.97 0.62 -25.53
CA PHE A 19 12.88 -0.32 -25.20
C PHE A 19 13.26 -1.40 -24.19
N SER A 20 14.54 -1.47 -23.74
CA SER A 20 14.91 -2.45 -22.75
C SER A 20 14.38 -2.04 -21.37
N GLN A 21 13.66 -2.95 -20.72
CA GLN A 21 13.21 -2.75 -19.34
C GLN A 21 14.43 -2.64 -18.41
N PRO A 22 14.43 -1.72 -17.42
CA PRO A 22 15.49 -1.64 -16.43
C PRO A 22 15.67 -2.97 -15.71
N LYS A 23 16.92 -3.43 -15.59
CA LYS A 23 17.25 -4.74 -14.96
C LYS A 23 16.74 -4.84 -13.51
N TYR A 24 16.65 -3.74 -12.79
CA TYR A 24 16.31 -3.66 -11.36
C TYR A 24 15.06 -2.80 -11.13
N GLU A 25 14.02 -3.02 -11.90
CA GLU A 25 12.76 -2.30 -11.78
C GLU A 25 11.77 -3.08 -10.92
N ILE A 26 11.15 -2.42 -9.93
CA ILE A 26 10.00 -2.95 -9.20
C ILE A 26 8.78 -2.88 -10.12
N ARG A 27 8.13 -4.01 -10.31
CA ARG A 27 6.86 -4.14 -11.04
C ARG A 27 5.86 -4.77 -10.09
N ALA A 28 5.16 -3.92 -9.35
CA ALA A 28 4.28 -4.33 -8.26
C ALA A 28 2.79 -4.20 -8.61
N THR A 29 1.96 -4.96 -7.93
CA THR A 29 0.50 -4.76 -7.94
C THR A 29 -0.07 -4.89 -6.54
N TRP A 30 -1.10 -4.10 -6.24
CA TRP A 30 -1.93 -4.31 -5.06
C TRP A 30 -2.95 -5.41 -5.33
N LEU A 31 -2.98 -6.40 -4.45
CA LEU A 31 -3.94 -7.49 -4.45
C LEU A 31 -4.85 -7.34 -3.23
N THR A 32 -6.06 -6.85 -3.48
CA THR A 32 -7.03 -6.47 -2.45
C THR A 32 -7.82 -7.68 -1.97
N THR A 33 -7.89 -7.87 -0.65
CA THR A 33 -8.69 -8.94 -0.03
C THR A 33 -10.00 -8.44 0.58
N LEU A 34 -10.15 -7.12 0.77
CA LEU A 34 -11.37 -6.50 1.26
C LEU A 34 -12.57 -6.90 0.39
N GLY A 35 -13.58 -7.53 1.00
CA GLY A 35 -14.78 -8.00 0.30
C GLY A 35 -14.51 -9.03 -0.81
N GLY A 36 -13.28 -9.57 -0.91
CA GLY A 36 -12.88 -10.48 -1.99
C GLY A 36 -12.77 -9.78 -3.35
N MET A 37 -12.49 -8.47 -3.37
CA MET A 37 -12.49 -7.68 -4.61
C MET A 37 -11.49 -8.18 -5.66
N ASP A 38 -10.27 -8.56 -5.26
CA ASP A 38 -9.31 -9.22 -6.14
C ASP A 38 -9.20 -10.71 -5.80
N TRP A 39 -9.09 -11.02 -4.50
CA TRP A 39 -9.00 -12.36 -3.92
C TRP A 39 -9.40 -12.32 -2.45
N PRO A 40 -10.06 -13.35 -1.87
CA PRO A 40 -10.64 -14.50 -2.55
C PRO A 40 -12.11 -14.26 -2.98
N ARG A 41 -12.48 -14.75 -4.14
CA ARG A 41 -13.88 -14.81 -4.58
C ARG A 41 -14.59 -16.04 -4.03
N ASN A 42 -13.86 -17.17 -4.02
CA ASN A 42 -14.34 -18.41 -3.43
C ASN A 42 -14.23 -18.36 -1.90
N LYS A 43 -15.20 -18.98 -1.20
CA LYS A 43 -15.20 -19.03 0.26
C LYS A 43 -14.67 -20.36 0.75
N ALA A 44 -13.74 -20.32 1.73
CA ALA A 44 -13.12 -21.48 2.34
C ALA A 44 -13.99 -22.02 3.49
N ILE A 45 -15.16 -22.57 3.17
CA ILE A 45 -16.10 -23.12 4.16
C ILE A 45 -15.96 -24.64 4.32
N ASN A 46 -15.24 -25.29 3.42
CA ASN A 46 -14.95 -26.74 3.41
C ASN A 46 -13.69 -27.01 2.57
N ALA A 47 -13.23 -28.27 2.55
CA ALA A 47 -12.02 -28.65 1.83
C ALA A 47 -12.05 -28.31 0.32
N SER A 48 -13.21 -28.41 -0.33
CA SER A 48 -13.36 -28.00 -1.75
C SER A 48 -13.25 -26.48 -1.92
N GLY A 49 -13.85 -25.70 -1.02
CA GLY A 49 -13.73 -24.23 -1.00
C GLY A 49 -12.29 -23.78 -0.79
N ILE A 50 -11.56 -24.41 0.13
CA ILE A 50 -10.13 -24.17 0.37
C ILE A 50 -9.34 -24.38 -0.91
N ARG A 51 -9.48 -25.54 -1.57
CA ARG A 51 -8.77 -25.83 -2.84
C ARG A 51 -9.08 -24.83 -3.95
N ARG A 52 -10.35 -24.41 -4.09
CA ARG A 52 -10.74 -23.39 -5.07
C ARG A 52 -10.10 -22.02 -4.76
N GLN A 53 -10.10 -21.63 -3.49
CA GLN A 53 -9.50 -20.37 -3.04
C GLN A 53 -7.97 -20.34 -3.27
N GLN A 54 -7.29 -21.44 -2.97
CA GLN A 54 -5.86 -21.62 -3.23
C GLN A 54 -5.56 -21.61 -4.72
N LYS A 55 -6.33 -22.37 -5.52
CA LYS A 55 -6.16 -22.37 -6.99
C LYS A 55 -6.36 -20.99 -7.60
N GLU A 56 -7.37 -20.25 -7.15
CA GLU A 56 -7.64 -18.87 -7.60
C GLU A 56 -6.41 -17.97 -7.38
N LEU A 57 -5.75 -18.05 -6.23
CA LEU A 57 -4.53 -17.29 -5.98
C LEU A 57 -3.38 -17.74 -6.90
N CYS A 58 -3.16 -19.04 -7.07
CA CYS A 58 -2.15 -19.56 -7.98
C CYS A 58 -2.37 -19.05 -9.41
N ASP A 59 -3.60 -19.09 -9.91
CA ASP A 59 -3.96 -18.62 -11.26
C ASP A 59 -3.68 -17.11 -11.43
N ILE A 60 -3.92 -16.30 -10.37
CA ILE A 60 -3.57 -14.87 -10.35
C ILE A 60 -2.04 -14.68 -10.41
N LEU A 61 -1.30 -15.41 -9.57
CA LEU A 61 0.16 -15.28 -9.50
C LEU A 61 0.85 -15.76 -10.78
N ASP A 62 0.35 -16.83 -11.42
CA ASP A 62 0.86 -17.33 -12.71
C ASP A 62 0.71 -16.26 -13.81
N ARG A 63 -0.43 -15.60 -13.87
CA ARG A 63 -0.68 -14.52 -14.82
C ARG A 63 0.18 -13.29 -14.54
N LEU A 64 0.37 -12.92 -13.28
CA LEU A 64 1.28 -11.84 -12.88
C LEU A 64 2.71 -12.17 -13.28
N LYS A 65 3.18 -13.39 -13.02
CA LYS A 65 4.51 -13.83 -13.42
C LYS A 65 4.69 -13.80 -14.94
N ALA A 66 3.73 -14.30 -15.69
CA ALA A 66 3.73 -14.26 -17.16
C ALA A 66 3.79 -12.80 -17.69
N ALA A 67 3.16 -11.85 -16.99
CA ALA A 67 3.23 -10.42 -17.29
C ALA A 67 4.47 -9.72 -16.68
N ASN A 68 5.45 -10.47 -16.20
CA ASN A 68 6.73 -9.96 -15.69
C ASN A 68 6.64 -9.16 -14.38
N PHE A 69 5.58 -9.33 -13.60
CA PHE A 69 5.52 -8.78 -12.24
C PHE A 69 6.50 -9.51 -11.31
N ASN A 70 7.06 -8.78 -10.36
CA ASN A 70 8.03 -9.31 -9.40
C ASN A 70 7.70 -9.03 -7.93
N THR A 71 6.64 -8.26 -7.66
CA THR A 71 6.25 -7.89 -6.29
C THR A 71 4.74 -7.85 -6.16
N VAL A 72 4.22 -8.50 -5.11
CA VAL A 72 2.80 -8.50 -4.76
C VAL A 72 2.59 -7.81 -3.41
N LEU A 73 1.79 -6.76 -3.38
CA LEU A 73 1.34 -6.09 -2.17
C LEU A 73 0.01 -6.73 -1.76
N LEU A 74 0.05 -7.79 -0.93
CA LEU A 74 -1.14 -8.55 -0.54
C LEU A 74 -1.80 -7.92 0.69
N GLN A 75 -3.07 -7.51 0.56
CA GLN A 75 -3.81 -6.94 1.67
C GLN A 75 -4.01 -7.97 2.79
N THR A 76 -3.19 -7.85 3.84
CA THR A 76 -3.05 -8.81 4.95
C THR A 76 -3.88 -8.38 6.16
N ARG A 77 -3.88 -7.09 6.48
CA ARG A 77 -4.80 -6.46 7.43
C ARG A 77 -5.73 -5.50 6.70
N LEU A 78 -7.04 -5.65 6.92
CA LEU A 78 -8.04 -4.86 6.23
C LEU A 78 -8.48 -3.66 7.09
N ARG A 79 -9.42 -3.87 8.01
CA ARG A 79 -9.96 -2.82 8.88
C ARG A 79 -10.31 -3.39 10.26
N GLY A 80 -9.29 -3.84 11.00
CA GLY A 80 -9.48 -4.52 12.28
C GLY A 80 -9.76 -6.01 12.12
N ASP A 81 -9.36 -6.59 11.01
CA ASP A 81 -9.41 -8.01 10.68
C ASP A 81 -8.25 -8.43 9.76
N MET A 82 -7.91 -9.70 9.74
CA MET A 82 -6.71 -10.26 9.13
C MET A 82 -7.03 -11.43 8.20
N ILE A 83 -6.12 -11.72 7.27
CA ILE A 83 -6.22 -12.94 6.44
C ILE A 83 -5.36 -14.10 6.97
N TYR A 84 -4.76 -13.99 8.14
CA TYR A 84 -3.95 -15.03 8.77
C TYR A 84 -4.43 -15.27 10.22
N PRO A 85 -4.09 -16.43 10.84
CA PRO A 85 -4.45 -16.70 12.23
C PRO A 85 -3.66 -15.78 13.16
N SER A 86 -4.28 -14.67 13.56
CA SER A 86 -3.71 -13.65 14.45
C SER A 86 -4.22 -13.84 15.88
N ALA A 87 -3.35 -13.58 16.87
CA ALA A 87 -3.74 -13.49 18.27
C ALA A 87 -4.39 -12.13 18.63
N ILE A 88 -4.31 -11.14 17.73
CA ILE A 88 -4.70 -9.75 17.99
C ILE A 88 -6.08 -9.44 17.40
N GLU A 89 -6.27 -9.72 16.11
CA GLU A 89 -7.50 -9.44 15.36
C GLU A 89 -8.08 -10.73 14.76
N THR A 90 -9.37 -10.72 14.43
CA THR A 90 -10.08 -11.89 13.89
C THR A 90 -9.84 -12.08 12.40
N PHE A 91 -10.18 -13.26 11.88
CA PHE A 91 -10.20 -13.48 10.43
C PHE A 91 -11.19 -12.56 9.73
N ALA A 92 -10.77 -12.12 8.54
CA ALA A 92 -11.60 -11.30 7.64
C ALA A 92 -12.77 -12.11 7.07
N GLU A 93 -13.93 -11.48 7.00
CA GLU A 93 -15.16 -12.06 6.42
C GLU A 93 -14.94 -12.55 4.99
N SER A 94 -14.05 -11.89 4.23
CA SER A 94 -13.77 -12.25 2.84
C SER A 94 -13.31 -13.68 2.64
N LEU A 95 -12.69 -14.32 3.65
CA LEU A 95 -12.16 -15.68 3.56
C LEU A 95 -13.25 -16.76 3.54
N THR A 96 -14.26 -16.61 4.41
CA THR A 96 -15.28 -17.64 4.63
C THR A 96 -16.70 -17.17 4.36
N GLY A 97 -16.92 -15.87 4.23
CA GLY A 97 -18.26 -15.25 4.20
C GLY A 97 -18.83 -14.97 5.60
N SER A 98 -18.10 -15.29 6.65
CA SER A 98 -18.49 -15.04 8.04
C SER A 98 -17.40 -14.29 8.78
N THR A 99 -17.77 -13.24 9.50
CA THR A 99 -16.83 -12.45 10.32
C THR A 99 -16.16 -13.34 11.36
N GLY A 100 -14.83 -13.36 11.36
CA GLY A 100 -14.02 -14.20 12.26
C GLY A 100 -14.01 -15.68 11.91
N GLY A 101 -14.64 -16.09 10.82
CA GLY A 101 -14.66 -17.48 10.37
C GLY A 101 -13.25 -17.98 10.01
N ASN A 102 -12.88 -19.15 10.58
CA ASN A 102 -11.59 -19.78 10.30
C ASN A 102 -11.64 -20.47 8.92
N PRO A 103 -10.77 -20.12 7.97
CA PRO A 103 -10.74 -20.73 6.64
C PRO A 103 -10.15 -22.15 6.61
N GLY A 104 -9.65 -22.68 7.74
CA GLY A 104 -9.07 -24.02 7.84
C GLY A 104 -7.64 -24.15 7.29
N TYR A 105 -7.00 -23.05 6.94
CA TYR A 105 -5.59 -22.96 6.54
C TYR A 105 -5.06 -21.55 6.83
N ASP A 106 -3.78 -21.32 6.62
CA ASP A 106 -3.15 -19.99 6.73
C ASP A 106 -3.00 -19.34 5.34
N PRO A 107 -3.90 -18.40 4.98
CA PRO A 107 -3.85 -17.74 3.66
C PRO A 107 -2.58 -16.92 3.40
N LEU A 108 -2.00 -16.30 4.43
CA LEU A 108 -0.77 -15.52 4.29
C LEU A 108 0.44 -16.42 4.06
N ALA A 109 0.60 -17.47 4.86
CA ALA A 109 1.67 -18.46 4.68
C ALA A 109 1.60 -19.12 3.30
N PHE A 110 0.39 -19.50 2.86
CA PHE A 110 0.18 -20.05 1.52
C PHE A 110 0.59 -19.06 0.42
N ALA A 111 0.17 -17.80 0.52
CA ALA A 111 0.49 -16.76 -0.47
C ALA A 111 1.99 -16.50 -0.57
N ILE A 112 2.71 -16.44 0.56
CA ILE A 112 4.17 -16.27 0.59
C ILE A 112 4.85 -17.42 -0.16
N GLY A 113 4.52 -18.67 0.18
CA GLY A 113 5.10 -19.83 -0.48
C GLY A 113 4.84 -19.85 -1.99
N GLU A 114 3.63 -19.48 -2.43
CA GLU A 114 3.29 -19.43 -3.86
C GLU A 114 3.95 -18.26 -4.61
N CYS A 115 4.17 -17.11 -3.95
CA CYS A 115 4.97 -16.01 -4.52
C CYS A 115 6.43 -16.42 -4.69
N HIS A 116 7.04 -17.00 -3.66
CA HIS A 116 8.46 -17.41 -3.66
C HIS A 116 8.73 -18.51 -4.71
N LYS A 117 7.85 -19.49 -4.87
CA LYS A 117 7.95 -20.50 -5.96
C LYS A 117 8.04 -19.88 -7.35
N ARG A 118 7.48 -18.69 -7.54
CA ARG A 118 7.48 -17.93 -8.81
C ARG A 118 8.58 -16.88 -8.90
N GLY A 119 9.45 -16.77 -7.86
CA GLY A 119 10.49 -15.74 -7.75
C GLY A 119 9.88 -14.34 -7.67
N MET A 120 8.76 -14.19 -6.97
CA MET A 120 8.12 -12.92 -6.68
C MET A 120 8.19 -12.62 -5.19
N GLU A 121 8.40 -11.35 -4.84
CA GLU A 121 8.31 -10.85 -3.47
C GLU A 121 6.85 -10.71 -3.04
N LEU A 122 6.58 -11.02 -1.77
CA LEU A 122 5.31 -10.71 -1.12
C LEU A 122 5.54 -9.70 0.00
N HIS A 123 4.87 -8.54 -0.13
CA HIS A 123 4.79 -7.55 0.94
C HIS A 123 3.43 -7.63 1.62
N ALA A 124 3.43 -7.81 2.95
CA ALA A 124 2.20 -7.77 3.73
C ALA A 124 1.63 -6.34 3.76
N TRP A 125 0.54 -6.11 3.03
CA TRP A 125 -0.12 -4.81 2.99
C TRP A 125 -1.07 -4.64 4.17
N ILE A 126 -0.79 -3.63 4.99
CA ILE A 126 -1.48 -3.34 6.25
C ILE A 126 -2.22 -2.01 6.13
N VAL A 127 -3.55 -2.04 6.15
CA VAL A 127 -4.37 -0.84 6.37
C VAL A 127 -4.29 -0.49 7.86
N THR A 128 -3.63 0.62 8.21
CA THR A 128 -3.19 0.90 9.58
C THR A 128 -4.23 1.55 10.48
N ILE A 129 -4.63 2.78 10.18
CA ILE A 129 -5.47 3.60 11.07
C ILE A 129 -6.97 3.23 11.03
N PRO A 130 -7.59 2.88 9.89
CA PRO A 130 -8.98 2.42 9.87
C PRO A 130 -9.20 1.15 10.68
N ALA A 131 -10.29 1.12 11.46
CA ALA A 131 -10.66 0.03 12.37
C ALA A 131 -12.06 -0.54 12.09
N GLY A 132 -12.64 -0.21 10.94
CA GLY A 132 -13.94 -0.71 10.49
C GLY A 132 -15.08 0.30 10.58
N ASN A 133 -16.18 0.01 9.91
CA ASN A 133 -17.42 0.75 10.08
C ASN A 133 -18.23 0.20 11.28
N THR A 134 -19.27 0.90 11.67
CA THR A 134 -20.10 0.52 12.83
C THR A 134 -20.68 -0.90 12.68
N ARG A 135 -21.11 -1.30 11.45
CA ARG A 135 -21.64 -2.65 11.19
C ARG A 135 -20.56 -3.72 11.37
N GLN A 136 -19.36 -3.51 10.84
CA GLN A 136 -18.25 -4.46 11.02
C GLN A 136 -17.89 -4.64 12.49
N VAL A 137 -17.81 -3.55 13.25
CA VAL A 137 -17.54 -3.60 14.70
C VAL A 137 -18.65 -4.36 15.46
N GLN A 138 -19.90 -4.20 15.06
CA GLN A 138 -21.03 -4.97 15.64
C GLN A 138 -20.90 -6.47 15.34
N LEU A 139 -20.59 -6.85 14.08
CA LEU A 139 -20.43 -8.23 13.66
C LEU A 139 -19.23 -8.92 14.34
N GLN A 140 -18.12 -8.20 14.50
CA GLN A 140 -16.94 -8.70 15.23
C GLN A 140 -17.20 -8.85 16.74
N GLY A 141 -18.22 -8.19 17.27
CA GLY A 141 -18.63 -8.28 18.66
C GLY A 141 -17.48 -7.95 19.64
N ARG A 142 -17.29 -8.79 20.67
CA ARG A 142 -16.24 -8.60 21.67
C ARG A 142 -14.82 -8.73 21.11
N SER A 143 -14.65 -9.34 19.93
CA SER A 143 -13.35 -9.53 19.29
C SER A 143 -12.87 -8.29 18.55
N SER A 144 -13.73 -7.30 18.30
CA SER A 144 -13.33 -6.10 17.57
C SER A 144 -12.26 -5.28 18.32
N VAL A 145 -11.33 -4.71 17.57
CA VAL A 145 -10.34 -3.78 18.13
C VAL A 145 -10.99 -2.64 18.89
N VAL A 146 -12.13 -2.13 18.41
CA VAL A 146 -12.86 -1.02 19.04
C VAL A 146 -13.39 -1.39 20.43
N ARG A 147 -13.85 -2.62 20.63
CA ARG A 147 -14.36 -3.07 21.94
C ARG A 147 -13.24 -3.47 22.89
N LYS A 148 -12.18 -4.09 22.38
CA LYS A 148 -11.00 -4.46 23.17
C LYS A 148 -10.18 -3.23 23.61
N ASN A 149 -10.07 -2.22 22.74
CA ASN A 149 -9.19 -1.06 22.91
C ASN A 149 -9.93 0.26 22.71
N ARG A 150 -11.05 0.43 23.43
CA ARG A 150 -11.96 1.59 23.25
C ARG A 150 -11.27 2.93 23.39
N THR A 151 -10.27 3.03 24.24
CA THR A 151 -9.55 4.27 24.55
C THR A 151 -8.68 4.80 23.42
N ILE A 152 -8.24 3.91 22.52
CA ILE A 152 -7.44 4.29 21.35
C ILE A 152 -8.27 4.46 20.08
N CYS A 153 -9.60 4.30 20.15
CA CYS A 153 -10.48 4.34 18.98
C CYS A 153 -11.39 5.56 19.00
N LYS A 154 -11.58 6.17 17.85
CA LYS A 154 -12.48 7.31 17.61
C LYS A 154 -13.49 6.97 16.52
N LEU A 155 -14.76 7.31 16.76
CA LEU A 155 -15.80 7.26 15.72
C LEU A 155 -15.83 8.59 14.97
N TYR A 156 -15.67 8.52 13.65
CA TYR A 156 -15.71 9.68 12.78
C TYR A 156 -16.41 9.37 11.47
N LYS A 157 -17.46 10.12 11.14
CA LYS A 157 -18.27 9.94 9.91
C LYS A 157 -18.68 8.48 9.66
N GLY A 158 -19.21 7.81 10.69
CA GLY A 158 -19.72 6.43 10.62
C GLY A 158 -18.65 5.33 10.57
N ASN A 159 -17.37 5.69 10.61
CA ASN A 159 -16.25 4.75 10.63
C ASN A 159 -15.43 4.91 11.91
N TRP A 160 -14.88 3.79 12.37
CA TRP A 160 -13.96 3.76 13.48
C TRP A 160 -12.51 3.86 12.99
N TYR A 161 -11.72 4.63 13.71
CA TYR A 161 -10.30 4.84 13.44
C TYR A 161 -9.52 4.67 14.74
N LEU A 162 -8.31 4.16 14.65
CA LEU A 162 -7.33 4.33 15.72
C LEU A 162 -7.00 5.81 15.83
N ASP A 163 -6.83 6.34 17.03
CA ASP A 163 -6.45 7.73 17.28
C ASP A 163 -4.92 7.86 17.22
N PRO A 164 -4.33 8.45 16.17
CA PRO A 164 -2.87 8.52 16.05
C PRO A 164 -2.20 9.32 17.18
N GLY A 165 -2.93 10.23 17.80
CA GLY A 165 -2.43 11.03 18.93
C GLY A 165 -2.41 10.27 20.26
N ASN A 166 -3.05 9.11 20.33
CA ASN A 166 -3.03 8.30 21.54
C ASN A 166 -1.81 7.34 21.52
N PRO A 167 -0.90 7.39 22.51
CA PRO A 167 0.27 6.52 22.55
C PRO A 167 -0.06 5.01 22.44
N GLY A 168 -1.21 4.57 22.95
CA GLY A 168 -1.66 3.19 22.83
C GLY A 168 -1.88 2.72 21.40
N THR A 169 -2.15 3.63 20.45
CA THR A 169 -2.26 3.29 19.02
C THR A 169 -0.95 2.77 18.46
N LYS A 170 0.15 3.44 18.78
CA LYS A 170 1.49 3.04 18.38
C LYS A 170 1.85 1.66 18.92
N GLU A 171 1.57 1.40 20.20
CA GLU A 171 1.81 0.10 20.81
C GLU A 171 0.95 -1.01 20.19
N TYR A 172 -0.31 -0.73 19.92
CA TYR A 172 -1.22 -1.68 19.27
C TYR A 172 -0.72 -2.08 17.87
N LEU A 173 -0.35 -1.10 17.04
CA LEU A 173 0.19 -1.36 15.69
C LEU A 173 1.56 -2.06 15.76
N SER A 174 2.38 -1.74 16.75
CA SER A 174 3.64 -2.44 17.06
C SER A 174 3.43 -3.93 17.30
N CYS A 175 2.42 -4.32 18.08
CA CYS A 175 2.10 -5.74 18.28
C CYS A 175 1.78 -6.45 16.96
N ILE A 176 1.02 -5.80 16.06
CA ILE A 176 0.64 -6.37 14.76
C ILE A 176 1.87 -6.60 13.87
N VAL A 177 2.74 -5.58 13.71
CA VAL A 177 3.92 -5.74 12.84
C VAL A 177 4.92 -6.74 13.41
N LYS A 178 5.07 -6.82 14.73
CA LYS A 178 5.89 -7.83 15.39
C LYS A 178 5.36 -9.24 15.15
N GLU A 179 4.04 -9.44 15.28
CA GLU A 179 3.41 -10.74 15.03
C GLU A 179 3.68 -11.20 13.59
N ILE A 180 3.45 -10.33 12.58
CA ILE A 180 3.69 -10.67 11.18
C ILE A 180 5.18 -10.93 10.92
N THR A 181 6.05 -10.00 11.34
CA THR A 181 7.49 -10.07 11.04
C THR A 181 8.14 -11.29 11.68
N SER A 182 7.76 -11.66 12.90
CA SER A 182 8.36 -12.81 13.58
C SER A 182 7.86 -14.15 13.03
N ARG A 183 6.61 -14.23 12.59
CA ARG A 183 5.97 -15.50 12.21
C ARG A 183 6.10 -15.86 10.74
N TYR A 184 6.26 -14.88 9.84
CA TYR A 184 6.18 -15.09 8.40
C TYR A 184 7.44 -14.68 7.68
N ASP A 185 7.79 -15.42 6.63
CA ASP A 185 8.91 -15.13 5.73
C ASP A 185 8.49 -14.15 4.63
N ILE A 186 8.05 -12.96 5.05
CA ILE A 186 7.68 -11.87 4.16
C ILE A 186 8.92 -11.13 3.64
N ASP A 187 8.87 -10.62 2.42
CA ASP A 187 9.92 -9.79 1.83
C ASP A 187 9.78 -8.32 2.24
N GLY A 188 8.56 -7.90 2.58
CA GLY A 188 8.29 -6.53 3.02
C GLY A 188 6.99 -6.38 3.81
N ILE A 189 6.87 -5.22 4.47
CA ILE A 189 5.62 -4.69 5.03
C ILE A 189 5.31 -3.38 4.32
N HIS A 190 4.06 -3.26 3.89
CA HIS A 190 3.55 -2.09 3.17
C HIS A 190 2.41 -1.44 3.94
N PHE A 191 2.63 -0.22 4.46
CA PHE A 191 1.62 0.51 5.21
C PHE A 191 0.72 1.34 4.30
N ASP A 192 -0.56 1.15 4.44
CA ASP A 192 -1.58 1.96 3.81
C ASP A 192 -2.47 2.63 4.87
N TYR A 193 -3.08 3.75 4.52
CA TYR A 193 -3.86 4.56 5.45
C TYR A 193 -3.12 4.90 6.76
N ILE A 194 -1.78 4.96 6.72
CA ILE A 194 -0.98 5.46 7.85
C ILE A 194 -1.04 7.00 7.86
N ARG A 195 -2.22 7.49 8.17
CA ARG A 195 -2.61 8.88 8.05
C ARG A 195 -3.93 9.17 8.77
N TYR A 196 -4.20 10.42 9.05
CA TYR A 196 -5.53 10.82 9.49
C TYR A 196 -6.57 10.60 8.37
N PRO A 197 -7.86 10.48 8.73
CA PRO A 197 -8.94 10.38 7.75
C PRO A 197 -8.98 11.60 6.81
N GLU A 198 -9.61 11.44 5.67
CA GLU A 198 -9.93 12.56 4.79
C GLU A 198 -10.81 13.58 5.52
N GLN A 199 -10.59 14.85 5.26
CA GLN A 199 -11.27 15.96 5.94
C GLN A 199 -11.08 15.93 7.46
N ALA A 200 -9.88 15.64 7.92
CA ALA A 200 -9.55 15.42 9.33
C ALA A 200 -9.63 16.69 10.23
N ASP A 201 -9.98 17.86 9.70
CA ASP A 201 -10.06 19.10 10.49
C ASP A 201 -10.96 18.92 11.72
N ASN A 202 -12.05 18.18 11.58
CA ASN A 202 -13.00 17.87 12.66
C ASN A 202 -12.83 16.46 13.25
N PHE A 203 -11.65 15.83 13.07
CA PHE A 203 -11.37 14.55 13.72
C PHE A 203 -11.44 14.70 15.24
N PRO A 204 -12.10 13.77 15.99
CA PRO A 204 -12.43 13.95 17.40
C PRO A 204 -11.24 13.62 18.32
N ASP A 205 -10.08 14.26 18.12
CA ASP A 205 -8.84 14.09 18.90
C ASP A 205 -8.54 15.24 19.88
N LYS A 206 -9.50 16.13 20.13
CA LYS A 206 -9.31 17.29 21.01
C LYS A 206 -8.89 16.92 22.44
N ASP A 207 -9.48 15.86 22.98
CA ASP A 207 -9.14 15.33 24.31
C ASP A 207 -7.72 14.77 24.33
N THR A 208 -7.33 14.03 23.31
CA THR A 208 -6.00 13.46 23.13
C THR A 208 -4.97 14.56 22.90
N TYR A 209 -5.27 15.56 22.09
CA TYR A 209 -4.42 16.73 21.88
C TYR A 209 -4.21 17.52 23.18
N ARG A 210 -5.26 17.76 23.95
CA ARG A 210 -5.14 18.45 25.26
C ARG A 210 -4.20 17.70 26.20
N LYS A 211 -4.25 16.37 26.18
CA LYS A 211 -3.44 15.51 27.05
C LYS A 211 -1.99 15.37 26.58
N TYR A 212 -1.75 15.28 25.27
CA TYR A 212 -0.44 14.89 24.73
C TYR A 212 0.17 15.91 23.77
N GLY A 213 -0.53 17.01 23.43
CA GLY A 213 -0.07 18.03 22.48
C GLY A 213 1.11 18.85 22.93
N LYS A 214 1.30 19.00 24.26
CA LYS A 214 2.47 19.70 24.86
C LYS A 214 2.74 21.09 24.25
N GLY A 215 1.70 21.85 23.93
CA GLY A 215 1.81 23.21 23.36
C GLY A 215 2.17 23.28 21.87
N LYS A 216 2.33 22.16 21.18
CA LYS A 216 2.54 22.15 19.72
C LYS A 216 1.30 22.65 18.99
N GLU A 217 1.50 23.24 17.82
CA GLU A 217 0.40 23.53 16.87
C GLU A 217 -0.28 22.22 16.45
N LEU A 218 -1.64 22.21 16.38
CA LEU A 218 -2.44 21.01 16.18
C LEU A 218 -2.05 20.22 14.92
N LYS A 219 -1.88 20.91 13.79
CA LYS A 219 -1.53 20.24 12.52
C LYS A 219 -0.13 19.65 12.55
N GLN A 220 0.81 20.33 13.20
CA GLN A 220 2.16 19.80 13.38
C GLN A 220 2.16 18.60 14.33
N TRP A 221 1.43 18.67 15.44
CA TRP A 221 1.27 17.55 16.36
C TRP A 221 0.68 16.31 15.68
N ARG A 222 -0.30 16.48 14.80
CA ARG A 222 -0.87 15.37 14.02
C ARG A 222 0.17 14.74 13.09
N ARG A 223 1.00 15.54 12.40
CA ARG A 223 2.11 15.02 11.56
C ARG A 223 3.15 14.29 12.39
N ASP A 224 3.49 14.84 13.52
CA ASP A 224 4.46 14.21 14.44
C ASP A 224 3.97 12.86 14.96
N ASN A 225 2.67 12.74 15.29
CA ASN A 225 2.07 11.48 15.73
C ASN A 225 2.17 10.38 14.67
N ILE A 226 1.88 10.70 13.41
CA ILE A 226 2.01 9.73 12.30
C ILE A 226 3.49 9.37 12.12
N THR A 227 4.40 10.33 12.14
CA THR A 227 5.83 10.08 12.01
C THR A 227 6.36 9.22 13.16
N ASP A 228 5.91 9.45 14.40
CA ASP A 228 6.29 8.65 15.58
C ASP A 228 5.79 7.19 15.48
N ILE A 229 4.58 6.99 14.97
CA ILE A 229 4.07 5.64 14.67
C ILE A 229 4.97 4.98 13.62
N VAL A 230 5.23 5.64 12.49
CA VAL A 230 6.08 5.13 11.42
C VAL A 230 7.47 4.75 11.94
N HIS A 231 8.11 5.61 12.71
CA HIS A 231 9.42 5.37 13.30
C HIS A 231 9.41 4.11 14.18
N ARG A 232 8.41 3.98 15.05
CA ARG A 232 8.27 2.81 15.92
C ARG A 232 8.10 1.53 15.14
N LEU A 233 7.20 1.51 14.16
CA LEU A 233 6.94 0.31 13.35
C LEU A 233 8.18 -0.09 12.52
N TYR A 234 8.87 0.88 11.94
CA TYR A 234 10.13 0.64 11.23
C TYR A 234 11.17 0.00 12.14
N THR A 235 11.39 0.59 13.31
CA THR A 235 12.37 0.09 14.30
C THR A 235 12.04 -1.33 14.73
N ASP A 236 10.78 -1.63 15.05
CA ASP A 236 10.34 -2.94 15.48
C ASP A 236 10.57 -4.00 14.39
N ILE A 237 10.25 -3.70 13.13
CA ILE A 237 10.46 -4.60 11.99
C ILE A 237 11.96 -4.86 11.79
N LYS A 238 12.77 -3.79 11.72
CA LYS A 238 14.21 -3.89 11.47
C LYS A 238 14.96 -4.58 12.60
N THR A 239 14.47 -4.50 13.82
CA THR A 239 15.04 -5.22 14.97
C THR A 239 14.81 -6.73 14.85
N ILE A 240 13.65 -7.17 14.35
CA ILE A 240 13.33 -8.60 14.19
C ILE A 240 13.96 -9.17 12.92
N LYS A 241 13.77 -8.50 11.77
CA LYS A 241 14.29 -8.92 10.45
C LYS A 241 14.81 -7.70 9.69
N PRO A 242 16.11 -7.36 9.79
CA PRO A 242 16.69 -6.16 9.16
C PRO A 242 16.51 -6.10 7.64
N TRP A 243 16.38 -7.24 6.98
CA TRP A 243 16.21 -7.36 5.52
C TRP A 243 14.80 -7.12 5.03
N VAL A 244 13.78 -7.22 5.88
CA VAL A 244 12.38 -6.97 5.49
C VAL A 244 12.22 -5.51 5.09
N LYS A 245 11.74 -5.28 3.87
CA LYS A 245 11.52 -3.95 3.31
C LYS A 245 10.31 -3.28 3.98
N VAL A 246 10.47 -2.01 4.35
CA VAL A 246 9.37 -1.21 4.93
C VAL A 246 8.97 -0.12 3.97
N SER A 247 7.70 -0.11 3.57
CA SER A 247 7.17 0.85 2.62
C SER A 247 5.79 1.37 3.01
N SER A 248 5.36 2.47 2.38
CA SER A 248 4.01 3.03 2.53
C SER A 248 3.45 3.55 1.22
N SER A 249 2.12 3.66 1.14
CA SER A 249 1.38 4.33 0.07
C SER A 249 0.86 5.71 0.51
N PRO A 250 1.68 6.78 0.45
CA PRO A 250 1.19 8.14 0.72
C PRO A 250 0.31 8.64 -0.43
N ILE A 251 -0.42 9.74 -0.16
CA ILE A 251 -1.12 10.48 -1.21
C ILE A 251 -0.10 10.90 -2.27
N GLY A 252 -0.46 10.76 -3.56
CA GLY A 252 0.43 11.00 -4.69
C GLY A 252 1.01 12.40 -4.79
N LYS A 253 0.31 13.40 -4.27
CA LYS A 253 0.84 14.75 -4.08
C LYS A 253 1.33 14.89 -2.65
N TYR A 254 2.63 15.15 -2.46
CA TYR A 254 3.14 15.41 -1.10
C TYR A 254 2.57 16.71 -0.53
N ARG A 255 2.76 17.81 -1.25
CA ARG A 255 2.19 19.15 -1.01
C ARG A 255 2.12 19.92 -2.32
N ASP A 256 1.57 21.12 -2.31
CA ASP A 256 1.61 21.98 -3.48
C ASP A 256 3.06 22.29 -3.90
N THR A 257 3.33 22.34 -5.19
CA THR A 257 4.65 22.63 -5.75
C THR A 257 4.62 23.93 -6.53
N ASN A 258 5.72 24.73 -6.45
CA ASN A 258 5.87 25.96 -7.25
C ASN A 258 6.03 25.69 -8.74
N ARG A 259 6.53 24.50 -9.12
CA ARG A 259 6.72 24.08 -10.51
C ARG A 259 5.39 24.01 -11.25
N TYR A 260 4.35 23.59 -10.56
CA TYR A 260 2.99 23.55 -11.07
C TYR A 260 2.04 23.76 -9.89
N PRO A 261 1.62 25.00 -9.60
CA PRO A 261 0.80 25.27 -8.45
C PRO A 261 -0.55 24.54 -8.59
N SER A 262 -0.68 23.43 -7.90
CA SER A 262 -1.91 22.71 -7.76
C SER A 262 -2.27 22.71 -6.28
N ARG A 263 -3.43 23.23 -5.98
CA ARG A 263 -3.98 23.29 -4.62
C ARG A 263 -4.94 22.14 -4.40
N GLY A 264 -5.10 21.75 -3.15
CA GLY A 264 -6.14 20.81 -2.75
C GLY A 264 -5.58 19.60 -2.01
N TRP A 265 -6.10 18.43 -2.36
CA TRP A 265 -5.87 17.21 -1.61
C TRP A 265 -4.42 16.72 -1.73
N ASN A 266 -3.69 16.76 -0.60
CA ASN A 266 -2.29 16.37 -0.53
C ASN A 266 -1.95 15.68 0.79
N ALA A 267 -0.81 15.00 0.85
CA ALA A 267 -0.36 14.22 1.99
C ALA A 267 -0.11 15.10 3.23
N TYR A 268 0.66 16.16 3.08
CA TYR A 268 1.19 16.95 4.18
C TYR A 268 0.14 17.76 4.93
N HIS A 269 -0.72 18.47 4.18
CA HIS A 269 -1.68 19.41 4.77
C HIS A 269 -3.02 18.77 5.14
N VAL A 270 -3.52 17.82 4.34
CA VAL A 270 -4.89 17.32 4.45
C VAL A 270 -5.00 16.06 5.31
N VAL A 271 -4.02 15.18 5.21
CA VAL A 271 -4.04 13.89 5.94
C VAL A 271 -2.84 13.70 6.87
N TYR A 272 -2.03 14.74 7.03
CA TYR A 272 -0.90 14.81 7.97
C TYR A 272 0.16 13.72 7.76
N GLN A 273 0.42 13.34 6.50
CA GLN A 273 1.52 12.44 6.12
C GLN A 273 2.75 13.25 5.73
N ASP A 274 3.78 13.27 6.56
CA ASP A 274 5.06 13.90 6.25
C ASP A 274 6.04 12.90 5.62
N ALA A 275 5.61 12.29 4.50
CA ALA A 275 6.28 11.13 3.93
C ALA A 275 7.69 11.44 3.37
N GLN A 276 7.95 12.66 2.90
CA GLN A 276 9.32 13.05 2.50
C GLN A 276 10.26 13.14 3.71
N LYS A 277 9.74 13.52 4.90
CA LYS A 277 10.52 13.47 6.14
C LYS A 277 10.90 12.04 6.50
N TRP A 278 9.99 11.07 6.32
CA TRP A 278 10.29 9.66 6.62
C TRP A 278 11.44 9.11 5.78
N LEU A 279 11.55 9.53 4.50
CA LEU A 279 12.69 9.18 3.64
C LEU A 279 14.00 9.82 4.14
N LYS A 280 13.96 11.11 4.50
CA LYS A 280 15.13 11.85 5.01
C LYS A 280 15.65 11.28 6.32
N GLU A 281 14.75 10.87 7.22
CA GLU A 281 15.09 10.25 8.50
C GLU A 281 15.47 8.77 8.36
N GLY A 282 15.34 8.20 7.17
CA GLY A 282 15.71 6.81 6.90
C GLY A 282 14.79 5.77 7.54
N ILE A 283 13.57 6.14 7.93
CA ILE A 283 12.57 5.27 8.55
C ILE A 283 11.60 4.64 7.54
N HIS A 284 11.96 4.64 6.28
CA HIS A 284 11.32 3.90 5.18
C HIS A 284 12.37 3.47 4.16
N ASP A 285 12.22 2.27 3.60
CA ASP A 285 13.06 1.79 2.49
C ASP A 285 12.51 2.26 1.14
N ALA A 286 11.18 2.36 1.03
CA ALA A 286 10.50 2.77 -0.19
C ALA A 286 9.17 3.50 0.09
N LEU A 287 8.75 4.34 -0.84
CA LEU A 287 7.38 4.85 -0.90
C LEU A 287 6.72 4.48 -2.23
N PHE A 288 5.43 4.21 -2.16
CA PHE A 288 4.54 3.94 -3.30
C PHE A 288 3.46 5.03 -3.38
N PRO A 289 3.80 6.27 -3.77
CA PRO A 289 2.82 7.36 -3.81
C PRO A 289 1.64 7.00 -4.71
N MET A 290 0.40 7.17 -4.22
CA MET A 290 -0.83 6.89 -4.97
C MET A 290 -1.08 7.99 -6.01
N MET A 291 -0.38 7.90 -7.14
CA MET A 291 -0.39 8.92 -8.19
C MET A 291 -1.48 8.66 -9.24
N TYR A 292 -2.72 8.54 -8.79
CA TYR A 292 -3.89 8.24 -9.61
C TYR A 292 -4.43 9.51 -10.29
N PHE A 293 -3.58 10.17 -11.07
CA PHE A 293 -3.84 11.46 -11.70
C PHE A 293 -3.32 11.48 -13.14
N GLN A 294 -3.73 12.48 -13.92
CA GLN A 294 -3.26 12.75 -15.27
C GLN A 294 -2.55 14.11 -15.36
N GLY A 295 -1.72 14.27 -16.41
CA GLY A 295 -1.14 15.54 -16.80
C GLY A 295 -0.43 16.28 -15.66
N ASN A 296 -0.81 17.54 -15.47
CA ASN A 296 -0.19 18.42 -14.47
C ASN A 296 -0.37 17.99 -13.01
N ASN A 297 -1.27 17.05 -12.75
CA ASN A 297 -1.43 16.45 -11.45
C ASN A 297 -0.55 15.19 -11.23
N PHE A 298 0.13 14.71 -12.28
CA PHE A 298 1.04 13.57 -12.22
C PHE A 298 2.51 13.99 -12.37
N TYR A 299 2.88 14.53 -13.54
CA TYR A 299 4.29 14.72 -13.91
C TYR A 299 5.10 15.61 -12.97
N PRO A 300 4.62 16.80 -12.55
CA PRO A 300 5.36 17.65 -11.61
C PRO A 300 5.56 17.01 -10.25
N PHE A 301 4.58 16.21 -9.79
CA PHE A 301 4.65 15.52 -8.50
C PHE A 301 5.55 14.29 -8.55
N ALA A 302 5.65 13.60 -9.69
CA ALA A 302 6.63 12.53 -9.87
C ALA A 302 8.06 13.07 -9.80
N LEU A 303 8.32 14.28 -10.35
CA LEU A 303 9.59 14.98 -10.20
C LEU A 303 9.83 15.41 -8.75
N ASP A 304 8.83 15.96 -8.06
CA ASP A 304 8.94 16.32 -6.64
C ASP A 304 9.33 15.12 -5.76
N TRP A 305 8.70 13.96 -6.00
CA TRP A 305 9.08 12.73 -5.30
C TRP A 305 10.52 12.31 -5.63
N LYS A 306 10.93 12.39 -6.90
CA LYS A 306 12.30 12.07 -7.33
C LYS A 306 13.34 12.95 -6.67
N GLU A 307 13.11 14.24 -6.64
CA GLU A 307 14.03 15.24 -6.10
C GLU A 307 14.17 15.15 -4.56
N ASN A 308 13.14 14.64 -3.88
CA ASN A 308 13.08 14.54 -2.43
C ASN A 308 13.18 13.10 -1.89
N CYS A 309 13.64 12.14 -2.69
CA CYS A 309 13.67 10.72 -2.29
C CYS A 309 14.80 10.36 -1.30
N GLY A 310 15.81 11.19 -1.12
CA GLY A 310 16.90 10.94 -0.14
C GLY A 310 17.65 9.62 -0.35
N ASN A 311 17.86 9.19 -1.61
CA ASN A 311 18.43 7.89 -2.01
C ASN A 311 17.56 6.67 -1.63
N ARG A 312 16.30 6.88 -1.27
CA ARG A 312 15.31 5.82 -1.04
C ARG A 312 14.48 5.57 -2.30
N TRP A 313 13.83 4.43 -2.34
CA TRP A 313 13.08 4.01 -3.52
C TRP A 313 11.72 4.71 -3.61
N ILE A 314 11.40 5.20 -4.80
CA ILE A 314 10.08 5.74 -5.15
C ILE A 314 9.49 4.89 -6.26
N ILE A 315 8.33 4.30 -5.98
CA ILE A 315 7.59 3.41 -6.88
C ILE A 315 6.18 4.01 -7.05
N PRO A 316 5.94 4.88 -8.03
CA PRO A 316 4.62 5.48 -8.25
C PRO A 316 3.53 4.45 -8.44
N GLY A 317 2.43 4.64 -7.73
CA GLY A 317 1.19 3.91 -7.96
C GLY A 317 0.45 4.48 -9.16
N LEU A 318 0.17 3.66 -10.16
CA LEU A 318 -0.57 4.04 -11.36
C LEU A 318 -2.03 3.56 -11.25
N GLY A 319 -2.96 4.47 -11.52
CA GLY A 319 -4.41 4.23 -11.37
C GLY A 319 -5.02 3.52 -12.57
N ILE A 320 -4.63 2.28 -12.85
CA ILE A 320 -5.12 1.52 -14.02
C ILE A 320 -6.62 1.20 -13.96
N TYR A 321 -7.26 1.31 -12.80
CA TYR A 321 -8.70 1.16 -12.69
C TYR A 321 -9.47 2.24 -13.46
N PHE A 322 -8.86 3.40 -13.68
CA PHE A 322 -9.43 4.46 -14.50
C PHE A 322 -9.47 4.17 -16.01
N LEU A 323 -8.79 3.11 -16.46
CA LEU A 323 -8.97 2.62 -17.84
C LEU A 323 -10.36 2.00 -18.05
N SER A 324 -11.02 1.57 -16.98
CA SER A 324 -12.35 1.00 -17.06
C SER A 324 -13.39 2.04 -17.54
N PRO A 325 -14.27 1.68 -18.52
CA PRO A 325 -15.37 2.55 -18.91
C PRO A 325 -16.34 2.92 -17.79
N ASN A 326 -16.43 2.08 -16.76
CA ASN A 326 -17.28 2.33 -15.58
C ASN A 326 -16.65 3.30 -14.56
N GLU A 327 -15.39 3.70 -14.80
CA GLU A 327 -14.67 4.67 -13.96
C GLU A 327 -14.48 5.98 -14.74
N GLN A 328 -13.27 6.29 -15.21
CA GLN A 328 -13.00 7.53 -15.95
C GLN A 328 -12.67 7.30 -17.43
N ASN A 329 -12.62 6.05 -17.88
CA ASN A 329 -12.34 5.68 -19.26
C ASN A 329 -11.07 6.34 -19.82
N TRP A 330 -9.97 6.31 -19.05
CA TRP A 330 -8.71 6.86 -19.53
C TRP A 330 -8.19 6.10 -20.75
N PRO A 331 -7.56 6.77 -21.71
CA PRO A 331 -6.86 6.08 -22.77
C PRO A 331 -5.65 5.32 -22.21
N LEU A 332 -5.37 4.13 -22.73
CA LEU A 332 -4.22 3.30 -22.32
C LEU A 332 -2.89 4.08 -22.48
N ASP A 333 -2.79 4.93 -23.49
CA ASP A 333 -1.61 5.76 -23.74
C ASP A 333 -1.24 6.66 -22.55
N GLU A 334 -2.21 7.03 -21.71
CA GLU A 334 -1.88 7.81 -20.50
C GLU A 334 -1.03 7.00 -19.54
N ILE A 335 -1.41 5.75 -19.26
CA ILE A 335 -0.63 4.86 -18.39
C ILE A 335 0.73 4.54 -19.02
N VAL A 336 0.78 4.34 -20.33
CA VAL A 336 2.02 4.09 -21.07
C VAL A 336 2.95 5.31 -20.98
N ARG A 337 2.45 6.52 -21.16
CA ARG A 337 3.23 7.76 -20.99
C ARG A 337 3.77 7.92 -19.58
N GLN A 338 2.94 7.65 -18.56
CA GLN A 338 3.36 7.68 -17.15
C GLN A 338 4.48 6.68 -16.88
N LEU A 339 4.36 5.45 -17.40
CA LEU A 339 5.38 4.41 -17.31
C LEU A 339 6.72 4.89 -17.92
N TYR A 340 6.71 5.39 -19.14
CA TYR A 340 7.93 5.87 -19.78
C TYR A 340 8.53 7.07 -19.05
N PHE A 341 7.72 8.01 -18.59
CA PHE A 341 8.18 9.15 -17.84
C PHE A 341 8.87 8.74 -16.53
N THR A 342 8.30 7.83 -15.78
CA THR A 342 8.89 7.34 -14.52
C THR A 342 10.24 6.66 -14.75
N ARG A 343 10.40 5.94 -15.85
CA ARG A 343 11.67 5.36 -16.29
C ARG A 343 12.69 6.44 -16.71
N GLN A 344 12.24 7.43 -17.47
CA GLN A 344 13.07 8.56 -17.94
C GLN A 344 13.67 9.33 -16.76
N ILE A 345 12.89 9.63 -15.73
CA ILE A 345 13.38 10.32 -14.52
C ILE A 345 14.05 9.38 -13.51
N LYS A 346 14.26 8.09 -13.88
CA LYS A 346 14.96 7.07 -13.10
C LYS A 346 14.33 6.86 -11.73
N LEU A 347 13.01 6.68 -11.66
CA LEU A 347 12.34 6.11 -10.50
C LEU A 347 12.57 4.59 -10.43
N ASN A 348 12.30 3.99 -9.28
CA ASN A 348 12.71 2.62 -8.99
C ASN A 348 11.70 1.55 -9.47
N GLY A 349 10.66 1.94 -10.17
CA GLY A 349 9.64 1.04 -10.69
C GLY A 349 8.25 1.66 -10.68
N GLN A 350 7.25 0.82 -10.84
CA GLN A 350 5.83 1.20 -10.80
C GLN A 350 5.01 0.14 -10.05
N ALA A 351 3.92 0.59 -9.45
CA ALA A 351 2.92 -0.29 -8.85
C ALA A 351 1.55 0.02 -9.44
N TYR A 352 0.75 -1.00 -9.69
CA TYR A 352 -0.52 -0.86 -10.40
C TYR A 352 -1.71 -1.11 -9.47
N PHE A 353 -2.59 -0.13 -9.34
CA PHE A 353 -3.79 -0.26 -8.55
C PHE A 353 -4.98 -0.50 -9.47
N ARG A 354 -5.56 -1.69 -9.48
CA ARG A 354 -5.24 -2.90 -8.69
C ARG A 354 -5.29 -4.14 -9.59
N ASN A 355 -4.91 -5.28 -9.04
CA ASN A 355 -4.77 -6.55 -9.77
C ASN A 355 -5.92 -6.90 -10.71
N ARG A 356 -7.18 -6.74 -10.31
CA ARG A 356 -8.35 -7.05 -11.14
C ARG A 356 -8.34 -6.37 -12.52
N PHE A 357 -7.87 -5.12 -12.55
CA PHE A 357 -7.86 -4.34 -13.80
C PHE A 357 -6.66 -4.66 -14.70
N LEU A 358 -5.59 -5.24 -14.16
CA LEU A 358 -4.49 -5.77 -14.96
C LEU A 358 -4.90 -7.02 -15.74
N LEU A 359 -5.58 -7.93 -15.06
CA LEU A 359 -5.81 -9.27 -15.58
C LEU A 359 -7.09 -9.41 -16.42
N ASN A 360 -7.97 -8.41 -16.39
CA ASN A 360 -9.21 -8.40 -17.16
C ASN A 360 -9.11 -7.64 -18.49
N ASN A 361 -8.05 -6.86 -18.70
CA ASN A 361 -7.78 -6.11 -19.94
C ASN A 361 -6.82 -6.90 -20.85
N THR A 362 -7.23 -8.09 -21.28
CA THR A 362 -6.54 -8.83 -22.32
C THR A 362 -7.12 -8.48 -23.70
N LYS A 363 -7.06 -7.20 -24.07
CA LYS A 363 -7.20 -6.76 -25.46
C LYS A 363 -5.89 -6.19 -25.94
#